data_c1eb9e70d52afa13e73fda650a81aca9
#
_entry.id   c1eb9e70d52afa13e73fda650a81aca9
#
_cell.length_a   1.000
_cell.length_b   1.000
_cell.length_c   1.000
_cell.angle_alpha   90.00
_cell.angle_beta   90.00
_cell.angle_gamma   90.00
#
_symmetry.space_group_name_H-M   'P 1'
#
loop_
_entity.id
_entity.type
_entity.pdbx_description
1 polymer ?
#
loop_
_entity_poly.entity_id
_entity_poly.type
_entity_poly.pdbx_seq_one_letter_code
_entity_poly.pdbx_strand_id
1 'polypeptide(L)'
;MTDSGRVSGATSGVKTNGHGPLGTPGQIAAEKRALRLIQAPEVAALRPALRAMLEADPAARLPDAAQLIDRAIDLWSMDLAVCEAIGDTQRPQFVWRADNAAHIWFGHAFPGAGVAGDNPDHIPRTSFIEGSCRYEVRGRLSSNPPAQLSFEIIPGTPGATPLRPQSNKSPDLGAQVSLLKDSQMTFDADGRFTILIGPENEPGNANFMKTDPGPMTIIVRDILSDWSQIPATLDIRLLGEPSSPPPTEDDILKRFVADLPGYMRFWSSFKDNWLGGLSDNILVGPVAREGGWGYLGAGRFNLGRDDALVISTTDGGGKYTGFQITDPWMLIPRDSRNGNLSLNNSQVARNPDGSVTYALSPSDPGLANWIDTGGLQHGFLLLRWAGMPAQVDAQALVRQVEVMKLSDIPTRIPAAVPRLDAKARAVQVAKRTTDYDRRLGASSSG
;
A
#
# COMPACT_ATOMS: atom_id res chain seq x y z
N MET A 1 29.81 -34.03 2.21
CA MET A 1 30.03 -33.04 1.13
C MET A 1 28.70 -32.92 0.41
N THR A 2 27.85 -32.05 0.85
CA THR A 2 26.57 -31.70 0.20
C THR A 2 26.58 -30.23 -0.04
N ASP A 3 26.62 -29.92 -1.32
CA ASP A 3 26.67 -28.57 -1.89
C ASP A 3 25.32 -27.88 -1.64
N SER A 4 25.32 -26.85 -0.80
CA SER A 4 24.16 -26.00 -0.57
C SER A 4 24.09 -24.93 -1.66
N GLY A 5 23.35 -25.25 -2.73
CA GLY A 5 23.04 -24.30 -3.80
C GLY A 5 22.33 -23.06 -3.28
N ARG A 6 23.05 -21.97 -3.15
CA ARG A 6 22.48 -20.61 -3.07
C ARG A 6 21.72 -20.34 -4.36
N VAL A 7 20.43 -20.34 -4.30
CA VAL A 7 19.58 -19.75 -5.35
C VAL A 7 19.68 -18.23 -5.21
N SER A 8 20.65 -17.65 -5.90
CA SER A 8 20.65 -16.20 -6.14
C SER A 8 19.57 -15.88 -7.14
N GLY A 9 18.38 -15.53 -6.65
CA GLY A 9 17.34 -14.91 -7.48
C GLY A 9 17.88 -13.57 -8.00
N ALA A 10 18.35 -13.56 -9.24
CA ALA A 10 18.66 -12.33 -9.92
C ALA A 10 17.38 -11.53 -10.09
N THR A 11 17.19 -10.50 -9.25
CA THR A 11 16.14 -9.51 -9.43
C THR A 11 16.43 -8.76 -10.73
N SER A 12 15.66 -9.03 -11.77
CA SER A 12 15.66 -8.23 -13.00
C SER A 12 15.01 -6.87 -12.70
N GLY A 13 15.77 -5.97 -12.09
CA GLY A 13 15.32 -4.60 -11.86
C GLY A 13 15.18 -3.85 -13.18
N VAL A 14 14.03 -3.22 -13.40
CA VAL A 14 13.81 -2.35 -14.57
C VAL A 14 14.68 -1.11 -14.43
N LYS A 15 15.53 -0.85 -15.43
CA LYS A 15 16.33 0.38 -15.51
C LYS A 15 15.47 1.48 -16.14
N THR A 16 15.24 2.56 -15.41
CA THR A 16 14.50 3.71 -15.92
C THR A 16 15.43 4.91 -16.10
N ASN A 17 15.25 5.63 -17.20
CA ASN A 17 16.00 6.86 -17.50
C ASN A 17 15.12 8.12 -17.40
N GLY A 18 13.88 7.99 -16.90
CA GLY A 18 12.88 9.07 -16.91
C GLY A 18 12.72 9.75 -15.56
N HIS A 19 12.43 11.06 -15.60
CA HIS A 19 12.03 11.86 -14.44
C HIS A 19 10.50 11.79 -14.29
N GLY A 20 9.96 10.65 -13.83
CA GLY A 20 8.54 10.56 -13.47
C GLY A 20 8.23 11.38 -12.20
N PRO A 21 6.95 11.57 -11.86
CA PRO A 21 6.54 12.35 -10.69
C PRO A 21 7.01 11.77 -9.35
N LEU A 22 7.46 10.51 -9.33
CA LEU A 22 7.97 9.84 -8.14
C LEU A 22 9.49 9.92 -8.02
N GLY A 23 10.24 9.91 -9.13
CA GLY A 23 11.70 9.92 -9.15
C GLY A 23 12.32 11.31 -8.91
N THR A 24 11.91 11.98 -7.83
CA THR A 24 12.43 13.30 -7.47
C THR A 24 13.84 13.22 -6.88
N PRO A 25 14.63 14.30 -6.92
CA PRO A 25 15.93 14.33 -6.22
C PRO A 25 15.81 14.02 -4.72
N GLY A 26 14.72 14.46 -4.08
CA GLY A 26 14.42 14.16 -2.68
C GLY A 26 14.16 12.68 -2.44
N GLN A 27 13.40 12.04 -3.30
CA GLN A 27 13.16 10.58 -3.26
C GLN A 27 14.46 9.79 -3.35
N ILE A 28 15.29 10.13 -4.34
CA ILE A 28 16.57 9.45 -4.56
C ILE A 28 17.52 9.63 -3.37
N ALA A 29 17.57 10.85 -2.80
CA ALA A 29 18.37 11.13 -1.62
C ALA A 29 17.89 10.34 -0.39
N ALA A 30 16.57 10.26 -0.18
CA ALA A 30 15.96 9.51 0.91
C ALA A 30 16.27 8.00 0.80
N GLU A 31 16.09 7.41 -0.37
CA GLU A 31 16.41 6.00 -0.60
C GLU A 31 17.88 5.68 -0.38
N LYS A 32 18.80 6.52 -0.90
CA LYS A 32 20.23 6.34 -0.67
C LYS A 32 20.60 6.45 0.80
N ARG A 33 19.95 7.35 1.55
CA ARG A 33 20.12 7.46 3.00
C ARG A 33 19.59 6.22 3.69
N ALA A 34 18.39 5.77 3.37
CA ALA A 34 17.78 4.56 3.92
C ALA A 34 18.67 3.33 3.72
N LEU A 35 19.24 3.16 2.54
CA LEU A 35 20.20 2.08 2.26
C LEU A 35 21.44 2.13 3.15
N ARG A 36 21.97 3.33 3.46
CA ARG A 36 23.08 3.47 4.42
C ARG A 36 22.67 3.13 5.85
N LEU A 37 21.48 3.59 6.28
CA LEU A 37 20.97 3.30 7.62
C LEU A 37 20.83 1.79 7.84
N ILE A 38 20.25 1.07 6.89
CA ILE A 38 20.07 -0.40 6.99
C ILE A 38 21.40 -1.15 7.09
N GLN A 39 22.47 -0.61 6.49
CA GLN A 39 23.80 -1.24 6.49
C GLN A 39 24.60 -0.95 7.77
N ALA A 40 24.09 -0.11 8.68
CA ALA A 40 24.79 0.23 9.91
C ALA A 40 24.94 -1.00 10.83
N PRO A 41 26.11 -1.20 11.48
CA PRO A 41 26.36 -2.32 12.38
C PRO A 41 25.36 -2.40 13.54
N GLU A 42 24.90 -1.26 14.03
CA GLU A 42 23.92 -1.13 15.12
C GLU A 42 22.57 -1.74 14.72
N VAL A 43 22.18 -1.58 13.46
CA VAL A 43 20.94 -2.16 12.91
C VAL A 43 21.08 -3.67 12.74
N ALA A 44 22.22 -4.11 12.23
CA ALA A 44 22.51 -5.54 12.12
C ALA A 44 22.48 -6.24 13.50
N ALA A 45 22.95 -5.57 14.55
CA ALA A 45 22.93 -6.08 15.91
C ALA A 45 21.51 -6.26 16.49
N LEU A 46 20.52 -5.51 15.99
CA LEU A 46 19.12 -5.66 16.42
C LEU A 46 18.42 -6.88 15.79
N ARG A 47 18.87 -7.35 14.63
CA ARG A 47 18.17 -8.37 13.84
C ARG A 47 17.82 -9.64 14.63
N PRO A 48 18.69 -10.24 15.47
CA PRO A 48 18.34 -11.41 16.26
C PRO A 48 17.16 -11.16 17.22
N ALA A 49 17.14 -9.99 17.87
CA ALA A 49 16.06 -9.62 18.79
C ALA A 49 14.74 -9.37 18.05
N LEU A 50 14.77 -8.72 16.89
CA LEU A 50 13.61 -8.51 16.03
C LEU A 50 13.05 -9.84 15.53
N ARG A 51 13.91 -10.76 15.11
CA ARG A 51 13.51 -12.09 14.70
C ARG A 51 12.85 -12.87 15.84
N ALA A 52 13.46 -12.90 17.01
CA ALA A 52 12.90 -13.55 18.19
C ALA A 52 11.53 -12.98 18.58
N MET A 53 11.33 -11.66 18.42
CA MET A 53 10.04 -11.02 18.66
C MET A 53 8.96 -11.53 17.69
N LEU A 54 9.26 -11.64 16.39
CA LEU A 54 8.29 -12.16 15.40
C LEU A 54 8.08 -13.68 15.54
N GLU A 55 9.10 -14.44 15.92
CA GLU A 55 8.97 -15.89 16.21
C GLU A 55 8.07 -16.16 17.43
N ALA A 56 7.99 -15.22 18.37
CA ALA A 56 7.10 -15.30 19.51
C ALA A 56 5.64 -14.91 19.19
N ASP A 57 5.39 -14.28 18.04
CA ASP A 57 4.04 -13.92 17.59
C ASP A 57 3.23 -15.18 17.26
N PRO A 58 1.95 -15.26 17.70
CA PRO A 58 1.10 -16.42 17.36
C PRO A 58 1.00 -16.73 15.84
N ALA A 59 1.10 -15.71 14.98
CA ALA A 59 1.09 -15.91 13.54
C ALA A 59 2.26 -16.78 13.05
N ALA A 60 3.42 -16.73 13.71
CA ALA A 60 4.59 -17.52 13.35
C ALA A 60 4.37 -19.05 13.48
N ARG A 61 3.27 -19.50 14.11
CA ARG A 61 2.86 -20.91 14.12
C ARG A 61 2.37 -21.39 12.75
N LEU A 62 1.96 -20.47 11.88
CA LEU A 62 1.60 -20.77 10.50
C LEU A 62 2.88 -20.97 9.69
N PRO A 63 3.04 -22.08 8.94
CA PRO A 63 4.24 -22.30 8.12
C PRO A 63 4.55 -21.15 7.15
N ASP A 64 3.52 -20.58 6.54
CA ASP A 64 3.66 -19.45 5.63
C ASP A 64 4.25 -18.21 6.32
N ALA A 65 3.78 -17.90 7.55
CA ALA A 65 4.29 -16.78 8.32
C ALA A 65 5.75 -16.98 8.77
N ALA A 66 6.07 -18.20 9.27
CA ALA A 66 7.41 -18.52 9.73
C ALA A 66 8.47 -18.33 8.64
N GLN A 67 8.16 -18.72 7.40
CA GLN A 67 9.06 -18.58 6.24
C GLN A 67 9.27 -17.11 5.82
N LEU A 68 8.35 -16.20 6.17
CA LEU A 68 8.35 -14.80 5.74
C LEU A 68 8.86 -13.83 6.81
N ILE A 69 9.31 -14.31 7.97
CA ILE A 69 9.80 -13.46 9.08
C ILE A 69 10.93 -12.54 8.62
N ASP A 70 11.96 -13.10 7.97
CA ASP A 70 13.09 -12.28 7.51
C ASP A 70 12.66 -11.22 6.50
N ARG A 71 11.75 -11.57 5.59
CA ARG A 71 11.19 -10.63 4.63
C ARG A 71 10.39 -9.53 5.31
N ALA A 72 9.61 -9.84 6.32
CA ALA A 72 8.86 -8.84 7.09
C ALA A 72 9.82 -7.87 7.81
N ILE A 73 10.89 -8.38 8.43
CA ILE A 73 11.93 -7.56 9.05
C ILE A 73 12.56 -6.63 8.00
N ASP A 74 12.94 -7.14 6.84
CA ASP A 74 13.61 -6.36 5.80
C ASP A 74 12.72 -5.24 5.26
N LEU A 75 11.45 -5.55 4.92
CA LEU A 75 10.52 -4.57 4.37
C LEU A 75 10.12 -3.49 5.38
N TRP A 76 9.82 -3.86 6.62
CA TRP A 76 9.47 -2.88 7.66
C TRP A 76 10.68 -2.03 8.08
N SER A 77 11.87 -2.64 8.16
CA SER A 77 13.10 -1.88 8.46
C SER A 77 13.41 -0.86 7.38
N MET A 78 13.26 -1.24 6.10
CA MET A 78 13.49 -0.34 4.98
C MET A 78 12.45 0.80 4.97
N ASP A 79 11.19 0.51 5.25
CA ASP A 79 10.16 1.53 5.31
C ASP A 79 10.43 2.56 6.42
N LEU A 80 10.80 2.10 7.63
CA LEU A 80 11.21 3.00 8.71
C LEU A 80 12.46 3.80 8.32
N ALA A 81 13.46 3.17 7.69
CA ALA A 81 14.66 3.87 7.24
C ALA A 81 14.36 5.00 6.26
N VAL A 82 13.39 4.80 5.34
CA VAL A 82 12.91 5.87 4.46
C VAL A 82 12.21 6.98 5.26
N CYS A 83 11.39 6.62 6.25
CA CYS A 83 10.74 7.60 7.12
C CYS A 83 11.77 8.44 7.90
N GLU A 84 12.76 7.81 8.51
CA GLU A 84 13.81 8.50 9.25
C GLU A 84 14.66 9.41 8.35
N ALA A 85 14.89 8.97 7.12
CA ALA A 85 15.63 9.76 6.13
C ALA A 85 14.97 11.11 5.82
N ILE A 86 13.67 11.24 6.03
CA ILE A 86 12.87 12.45 5.75
C ILE A 86 12.22 13.05 7.00
N GLY A 87 12.61 12.62 8.19
CA GLY A 87 11.98 13.01 9.46
C GLY A 87 12.20 14.48 9.89
N ASP A 88 12.88 15.31 9.07
CA ASP A 88 13.08 16.74 9.36
C ASP A 88 11.84 17.56 8.99
N THR A 89 11.04 17.89 10.00
CA THR A 89 9.81 18.68 9.82
C THR A 89 10.07 20.14 9.42
N GLN A 90 11.30 20.62 9.58
CA GLN A 90 11.70 21.99 9.19
C GLN A 90 12.08 22.06 7.69
N ARG A 91 12.36 20.90 7.07
CA ARG A 91 12.68 20.72 5.66
C ARG A 91 11.89 19.55 5.09
N PRO A 92 10.54 19.68 5.13
CA PRO A 92 9.65 18.60 4.75
C PRO A 92 9.81 18.24 3.27
N GLN A 93 9.58 16.99 2.95
CA GLN A 93 9.54 16.52 1.57
C GLN A 93 8.59 15.33 1.46
N PHE A 94 7.96 15.17 0.31
CA PHE A 94 7.19 13.98 0.02
C PHE A 94 8.09 12.88 -0.55
N VAL A 95 7.95 11.68 0.01
CA VAL A 95 8.55 10.47 -0.56
C VAL A 95 7.48 9.42 -0.82
N TRP A 96 7.62 8.74 -1.93
CA TRP A 96 6.91 7.51 -2.19
C TRP A 96 7.54 6.40 -1.35
N ARG A 97 6.74 5.77 -0.54
CA ARG A 97 7.13 4.67 0.34
C ARG A 97 6.13 3.53 0.23
N ALA A 98 6.44 2.42 0.85
CA ALA A 98 5.55 1.28 0.93
C ALA A 98 5.21 0.69 -0.45
N ASP A 99 6.25 0.47 -1.26
CA ASP A 99 6.22 -0.36 -2.46
C ASP A 99 7.25 -1.48 -2.31
N ASN A 100 6.78 -2.71 -2.26
CA ASN A 100 7.63 -3.89 -2.05
C ASN A 100 8.35 -4.35 -3.33
N ALA A 101 8.11 -3.71 -4.46
CA ALA A 101 8.77 -4.03 -5.72
C ALA A 101 10.18 -3.44 -5.77
N ALA A 102 11.17 -4.31 -5.90
CA ALA A 102 12.53 -3.86 -6.15
C ALA A 102 12.64 -3.11 -7.48
N HIS A 103 13.36 -1.99 -7.51
CA HIS A 103 13.55 -1.22 -8.73
C HIS A 103 14.96 -0.64 -8.81
N ILE A 104 15.34 -0.26 -10.03
CA ILE A 104 16.61 0.42 -10.31
C ILE A 104 16.28 1.70 -11.06
N TRP A 105 16.64 2.84 -10.49
CA TRP A 105 16.54 4.13 -11.13
C TRP A 105 17.71 5.02 -10.74
N PHE A 106 18.03 5.98 -11.59
CA PHE A 106 19.10 6.95 -11.37
C PHE A 106 20.43 6.33 -10.90
N GLY A 107 20.72 5.12 -11.36
CA GLY A 107 21.97 4.42 -11.10
C GLY A 107 22.08 3.77 -9.72
N HIS A 108 21.00 3.70 -8.94
CA HIS A 108 20.95 2.89 -7.72
C HIS A 108 19.82 1.88 -7.72
N ALA A 109 20.04 0.77 -7.03
CA ALA A 109 19.02 -0.25 -6.77
C ALA A 109 18.37 0.02 -5.42
N PHE A 110 17.04 -0.07 -5.37
CA PHE A 110 16.27 -0.03 -4.15
C PHE A 110 15.48 -1.35 -4.01
N PRO A 111 15.57 -2.07 -2.87
CA PRO A 111 14.99 -3.41 -2.74
C PRO A 111 13.47 -3.42 -2.53
N GLY A 112 12.86 -2.25 -2.39
CA GLY A 112 11.48 -2.08 -1.97
C GLY A 112 11.35 -1.91 -0.46
N ALA A 113 10.19 -1.43 -0.05
CA ALA A 113 9.78 -1.23 1.34
C ALA A 113 8.32 -1.66 1.49
N GLY A 114 7.86 -1.95 2.70
CA GLY A 114 6.48 -2.39 2.88
C GLY A 114 5.93 -2.07 4.25
N VAL A 115 4.62 -1.88 4.32
CA VAL A 115 3.84 -1.74 5.55
C VAL A 115 2.63 -2.66 5.51
N ALA A 116 2.01 -2.91 6.67
CA ALA A 116 0.83 -3.75 6.69
C ALA A 116 -0.33 -3.11 5.91
N GLY A 117 -0.94 -3.91 5.03
CA GLY A 117 -2.08 -3.49 4.23
C GLY A 117 -1.74 -2.68 2.98
N ASP A 118 -0.47 -2.69 2.54
CA ASP A 118 -0.06 -2.10 1.27
C ASP A 118 -0.98 -2.52 0.13
N ASN A 119 -1.11 -1.62 -0.85
CA ASN A 119 -1.94 -1.88 -2.02
C ASN A 119 -1.20 -1.47 -3.29
N PRO A 120 -0.99 -2.39 -4.26
CA PRO A 120 -0.32 -2.07 -5.52
C PRO A 120 -1.04 -1.02 -6.37
N ASP A 121 -2.32 -0.79 -6.13
CA ASP A 121 -3.11 0.24 -6.81
C ASP A 121 -2.97 1.62 -6.17
N HIS A 122 -2.31 1.72 -5.03
CA HIS A 122 -2.07 2.99 -4.35
C HIS A 122 -0.61 3.39 -4.47
N ILE A 123 -0.38 4.67 -4.67
CA ILE A 123 0.95 5.29 -4.56
C ILE A 123 0.94 6.15 -3.30
N PRO A 124 1.34 5.59 -2.15
CA PRO A 124 1.38 6.34 -0.90
C PRO A 124 2.63 7.21 -0.86
N ARG A 125 2.46 8.52 -0.65
CA ARG A 125 3.55 9.45 -0.40
C ARG A 125 3.39 10.03 1.00
N THR A 126 4.49 10.15 1.71
CA THR A 126 4.49 10.59 3.12
C THR A 126 5.41 11.78 3.28
N SER A 127 5.02 12.68 4.19
CA SER A 127 5.84 13.75 4.73
C SER A 127 5.58 13.89 6.22
N PHE A 128 6.56 14.41 6.97
CA PHE A 128 6.41 14.70 8.38
C PHE A 128 6.40 16.20 8.62
N ILE A 129 5.55 16.64 9.53
CA ILE A 129 5.37 18.04 9.89
C ILE A 129 5.24 18.20 11.41
N GLU A 130 5.51 19.43 11.89
CA GLU A 130 5.16 19.87 13.23
C GLU A 130 3.85 20.66 13.17
N GLY A 131 2.81 20.14 13.81
CA GLY A 131 1.45 20.67 13.66
C GLY A 131 1.25 22.10 14.17
N SER A 132 2.17 22.62 14.99
CA SER A 132 2.20 24.04 15.41
C SER A 132 2.73 24.97 14.34
N CYS A 133 3.34 24.44 13.28
CA CYS A 133 3.89 25.21 12.17
C CYS A 133 2.90 25.32 10.99
N ARG A 134 3.21 26.19 10.05
CA ARG A 134 2.43 26.33 8.81
C ARG A 134 3.22 25.81 7.62
N TYR A 135 2.54 25.10 6.73
CA TYR A 135 3.13 24.52 5.52
C TYR A 135 2.29 24.84 4.29
N GLU A 136 2.94 24.77 3.16
CA GLU A 136 2.30 24.88 1.85
C GLU A 136 2.65 23.63 1.03
N VAL A 137 1.63 22.96 0.53
CA VAL A 137 1.77 21.91 -0.49
C VAL A 137 1.37 22.49 -1.83
N ARG A 138 2.22 22.36 -2.83
CA ARG A 138 1.94 22.65 -4.22
C ARG A 138 1.89 21.39 -5.02
N GLY A 139 0.92 21.27 -5.89
CA GLY A 139 0.78 20.10 -6.72
C GLY A 139 0.15 20.38 -8.07
N ARG A 140 0.21 19.37 -8.94
CA ARG A 140 -0.44 19.39 -10.24
C ARG A 140 -0.91 18.01 -10.62
N LEU A 141 -2.16 17.89 -11.02
CA LEU A 141 -2.70 16.68 -11.63
C LEU A 141 -2.07 16.47 -13.01
N SER A 142 -1.87 15.21 -13.36
CA SER A 142 -1.44 14.83 -14.72
C SER A 142 -2.62 14.90 -15.70
N SER A 143 -2.33 14.70 -16.98
CA SER A 143 -3.36 14.57 -18.03
C SER A 143 -4.15 13.26 -17.93
N ASN A 144 -3.62 12.24 -17.21
CA ASN A 144 -4.29 11.00 -16.89
C ASN A 144 -4.22 10.77 -15.38
N PRO A 145 -5.04 11.51 -14.58
CA PRO A 145 -4.91 11.54 -13.13
C PRO A 145 -5.42 10.25 -12.49
N PRO A 146 -5.04 9.98 -11.23
CA PRO A 146 -5.60 8.91 -10.42
C PRO A 146 -7.13 8.97 -10.35
N ALA A 147 -7.78 7.85 -10.07
CA ALA A 147 -9.21 7.78 -9.83
C ALA A 147 -9.63 8.61 -8.60
N GLN A 148 -8.72 8.75 -7.64
CA GLN A 148 -8.87 9.61 -6.47
C GLN A 148 -7.49 10.03 -5.97
N LEU A 149 -7.32 11.34 -5.68
CA LEU A 149 -6.21 11.88 -4.90
C LEU A 149 -6.72 12.30 -3.53
N SER A 150 -6.01 11.93 -2.48
CA SER A 150 -6.38 12.33 -1.12
C SER A 150 -5.17 12.63 -0.26
N PHE A 151 -5.35 13.57 0.66
CA PHE A 151 -4.40 13.99 1.69
C PHE A 151 -5.00 13.73 3.05
N GLU A 152 -4.28 13.03 3.91
CA GLU A 152 -4.67 12.72 5.27
C GLU A 152 -3.59 13.19 6.22
N ILE A 153 -4.00 13.80 7.34
CA ILE A 153 -3.10 14.15 8.44
C ILE A 153 -3.50 13.29 9.65
N ILE A 154 -2.53 12.58 10.17
CA ILE A 154 -2.67 11.78 11.39
C ILE A 154 -1.65 12.23 12.45
N PRO A 155 -1.96 12.11 13.75
CA PRO A 155 -1.02 12.48 14.81
C PRO A 155 0.12 11.48 14.91
N GLY A 156 1.30 11.99 15.24
CA GLY A 156 2.50 11.19 15.46
C GLY A 156 3.20 10.74 14.19
N THR A 157 4.18 9.89 14.37
CA THR A 157 4.92 9.23 13.28
C THR A 157 4.69 7.73 13.36
N PRO A 158 4.66 7.02 12.22
CA PRO A 158 4.51 5.57 12.23
C PRO A 158 5.55 4.91 13.14
N GLY A 159 5.10 4.00 14.00
CA GLY A 159 5.97 3.25 14.91
C GLY A 159 6.32 3.94 16.23
N ALA A 160 6.40 5.27 16.28
CA ALA A 160 6.56 6.02 17.53
C ALA A 160 5.23 6.27 18.26
N THR A 161 4.11 6.26 17.52
CA THR A 161 2.78 6.46 18.11
C THR A 161 2.13 5.11 18.36
N PRO A 162 1.73 4.78 19.60
CA PRO A 162 0.98 3.56 19.88
C PRO A 162 -0.31 3.52 19.06
N LEU A 163 -0.67 2.33 18.56
CA LEU A 163 -2.00 2.10 18.02
C LEU A 163 -3.03 2.49 19.07
N ARG A 164 -3.85 3.47 18.79
CA ARG A 164 -4.99 3.78 19.63
C ARG A 164 -6.05 2.72 19.39
N PRO A 165 -6.68 2.14 20.43
CA PRO A 165 -7.85 1.30 20.24
C PRO A 165 -8.88 2.10 19.47
N GLN A 166 -9.26 1.58 18.32
CA GLN A 166 -10.28 2.25 17.51
C GLN A 166 -11.64 2.02 18.16
N SER A 167 -12.33 3.09 18.49
CA SER A 167 -13.66 3.02 19.10
C SER A 167 -14.73 2.51 18.13
N ASN A 168 -14.47 2.43 16.83
CA ASN A 168 -15.51 2.38 15.82
C ASN A 168 -15.36 1.35 14.70
N LYS A 169 -14.75 0.23 14.86
CA LYS A 169 -14.75 -0.80 13.80
C LYS A 169 -14.13 -0.37 12.45
N SER A 170 -13.49 0.81 12.37
CA SER A 170 -12.78 1.28 11.19
C SER A 170 -11.30 0.89 11.28
N PRO A 171 -10.73 0.34 10.22
CA PRO A 171 -9.33 -0.09 10.19
C PRO A 171 -8.33 1.05 9.91
N ASP A 172 -8.60 2.26 10.38
CA ASP A 172 -7.73 3.40 10.15
C ASP A 172 -6.54 3.45 11.12
N LEU A 173 -5.40 4.01 10.66
CA LEU A 173 -4.12 4.05 11.37
C LEU A 173 -4.10 4.91 12.65
N GLY A 174 -5.24 5.43 13.07
CA GLY A 174 -5.39 6.27 14.23
C GLY A 174 -6.43 7.36 14.03
N ALA A 175 -6.55 8.27 15.00
CA ALA A 175 -7.46 9.40 14.89
C ALA A 175 -7.02 10.30 13.73
N GLN A 176 -7.84 10.38 12.70
CA GLN A 176 -7.65 11.30 11.58
C GLN A 176 -7.88 12.74 12.07
N VAL A 177 -6.88 13.60 11.91
CA VAL A 177 -6.97 15.02 12.26
C VAL A 177 -7.63 15.79 11.13
N SER A 178 -7.22 15.49 9.90
CA SER A 178 -7.72 16.20 8.71
C SER A 178 -7.68 15.27 7.50
N LEU A 179 -8.69 15.40 6.63
CA LEU A 179 -8.76 14.69 5.35
C LEU A 179 -9.23 15.67 4.26
N LEU A 180 -8.54 15.67 3.13
CA LEU A 180 -8.90 16.43 1.95
C LEU A 180 -8.82 15.54 0.71
N LYS A 181 -9.91 15.45 -0.05
CA LYS A 181 -10.00 14.69 -1.30
C LYS A 181 -10.05 15.63 -2.50
N ASP A 182 -9.58 15.19 -3.65
CA ASP A 182 -9.65 15.92 -4.92
C ASP A 182 -11.05 16.46 -5.23
N SER A 183 -12.09 15.68 -4.90
CA SER A 183 -13.50 16.11 -5.07
C SER A 183 -13.93 17.30 -4.19
N GLN A 184 -13.13 17.66 -3.20
CA GLN A 184 -13.36 18.78 -2.27
C GLN A 184 -12.42 19.96 -2.57
N MET A 185 -11.43 19.76 -3.44
CA MET A 185 -10.40 20.75 -3.76
C MET A 185 -10.80 21.65 -4.92
N THR A 186 -10.16 22.79 -4.97
CA THR A 186 -10.16 23.69 -6.13
C THR A 186 -8.84 23.58 -6.88
N PHE A 187 -8.93 23.59 -8.21
CA PHE A 187 -7.81 23.50 -9.15
C PHE A 187 -7.86 24.67 -10.13
N ASP A 188 -6.71 25.10 -10.61
CA ASP A 188 -6.67 26.01 -11.75
C ASP A 188 -6.91 25.27 -13.09
N ALA A 189 -6.94 26.02 -14.18
CA ALA A 189 -7.19 25.49 -15.52
C ALA A 189 -6.12 24.47 -15.99
N ASP A 190 -4.92 24.52 -15.41
CA ASP A 190 -3.80 23.62 -15.71
C ASP A 190 -3.74 22.42 -14.74
N GLY A 191 -4.74 22.27 -13.86
CA GLY A 191 -4.78 21.22 -12.83
C GLY A 191 -3.83 21.45 -11.67
N ARG A 192 -3.31 22.69 -11.48
CA ARG A 192 -2.47 23.03 -10.32
C ARG A 192 -3.34 23.31 -9.11
N PHE A 193 -2.79 23.05 -7.95
CA PHE A 193 -3.42 23.36 -6.67
C PHE A 193 -2.37 23.74 -5.62
N THR A 194 -2.84 24.48 -4.63
CA THR A 194 -2.08 24.79 -3.41
C THR A 194 -2.92 24.42 -2.22
N ILE A 195 -2.36 23.66 -1.27
CA ILE A 195 -3.00 23.33 0.02
C ILE A 195 -2.20 24.07 1.11
N LEU A 196 -2.90 24.80 1.96
CA LEU A 196 -2.33 25.37 3.17
C LEU A 196 -2.62 24.44 4.36
N ILE A 197 -1.61 24.25 5.19
CA ILE A 197 -1.67 23.36 6.36
C ILE A 197 -1.25 24.17 7.58
N GLY A 198 -2.00 24.08 8.67
CA GLY A 198 -1.64 24.78 9.90
C GLY A 198 -2.69 24.68 11.00
N PRO A 199 -2.37 25.16 12.22
CA PRO A 199 -3.25 25.05 13.38
C PRO A 199 -4.45 26.00 13.36
N GLU A 200 -4.36 27.11 12.62
CA GLU A 200 -5.41 28.14 12.55
C GLU A 200 -6.33 27.87 11.37
N ASN A 201 -7.63 28.04 11.59
CA ASN A 201 -8.60 27.89 10.51
C ASN A 201 -8.44 29.00 9.47
N GLU A 202 -8.60 28.66 8.19
CA GLU A 202 -8.68 29.61 7.09
C GLU A 202 -10.07 29.54 6.43
N PRO A 203 -11.07 30.26 6.96
CA PRO A 203 -12.43 30.23 6.44
C PRO A 203 -12.47 30.66 4.96
N GLY A 204 -13.19 29.86 4.14
CA GLY A 204 -13.33 30.11 2.71
C GLY A 204 -12.21 29.52 1.84
N ASN A 205 -11.16 28.97 2.41
CA ASN A 205 -10.14 28.24 1.67
C ASN A 205 -10.51 26.76 1.59
N ALA A 206 -10.99 26.29 0.44
CA ALA A 206 -11.34 24.89 0.22
C ALA A 206 -10.11 23.97 0.29
N ASN A 207 -8.92 24.49 -0.02
CA ASN A 207 -7.66 23.76 0.00
C ASN A 207 -6.90 24.05 1.31
N PHE A 208 -7.56 23.85 2.45
CA PHE A 208 -6.94 23.99 3.76
C PHE A 208 -7.06 22.70 4.58
N MET A 209 -5.99 22.35 5.28
CA MET A 209 -5.96 21.22 6.22
C MET A 209 -5.52 21.70 7.59
N LYS A 210 -6.38 21.49 8.59
CA LYS A 210 -6.11 21.84 9.97
C LYS A 210 -5.17 20.83 10.62
N THR A 211 -4.31 21.32 11.50
CA THR A 211 -3.42 20.51 12.35
C THR A 211 -3.72 20.72 13.84
N ASP A 212 -3.32 19.76 14.67
CA ASP A 212 -3.19 19.90 16.10
C ASP A 212 -1.69 20.02 16.45
N PRO A 213 -1.31 20.60 17.62
CA PRO A 213 0.10 20.72 17.99
C PRO A 213 0.78 19.34 18.14
N GLY A 214 2.06 19.26 17.80
CA GLY A 214 2.92 18.09 17.91
C GLY A 214 3.27 17.45 16.56
N PRO A 215 4.06 16.36 16.61
CA PRO A 215 4.46 15.65 15.40
C PRO A 215 3.27 15.07 14.65
N MET A 216 3.24 15.24 13.35
CA MET A 216 2.19 14.74 12.47
C MET A 216 2.74 14.13 11.20
N THR A 217 2.01 13.17 10.68
CA THR A 217 2.27 12.54 9.38
C THR A 217 1.23 12.99 8.37
N ILE A 218 1.69 13.46 7.23
CA ILE A 218 0.86 13.64 6.03
C ILE A 218 0.99 12.38 5.18
N ILE A 219 -0.15 11.77 4.85
CA ILE A 219 -0.23 10.64 3.94
C ILE A 219 -1.00 11.09 2.71
N VAL A 220 -0.37 11.04 1.56
CA VAL A 220 -1.00 11.27 0.27
C VAL A 220 -1.22 9.95 -0.41
N ARG A 221 -2.40 9.75 -1.00
CA ARG A 221 -2.70 8.54 -1.78
C ARG A 221 -3.21 8.92 -3.15
N ASP A 222 -2.44 8.54 -4.16
CA ASP A 222 -2.92 8.44 -5.53
C ASP A 222 -3.51 7.04 -5.71
N ILE A 223 -4.83 6.94 -5.88
CA ILE A 223 -5.56 5.67 -6.04
C ILE A 223 -5.78 5.43 -7.53
N LEU A 224 -5.17 4.37 -8.05
CA LEU A 224 -5.16 4.04 -9.46
C LEU A 224 -6.24 2.99 -9.78
N SER A 225 -7.24 3.35 -10.56
CA SER A 225 -8.17 2.38 -11.17
C SER A 225 -7.60 1.73 -12.43
N ASP A 226 -6.55 2.33 -12.97
CA ASP A 226 -5.73 1.84 -14.07
C ASP A 226 -4.27 2.22 -13.80
N TRP A 227 -3.34 1.28 -13.96
CA TRP A 227 -1.92 1.52 -13.71
C TRP A 227 -1.23 2.39 -14.76
N SER A 228 -1.95 2.78 -15.83
CA SER A 228 -1.52 3.83 -16.76
C SER A 228 -1.73 5.24 -16.22
N GLN A 229 -2.51 5.40 -15.15
CA GLN A 229 -2.71 6.69 -14.50
C GLN A 229 -1.41 7.18 -13.86
N ILE A 230 -1.22 8.49 -13.90
CA ILE A 230 0.03 9.14 -13.49
C ILE A 230 -0.23 9.91 -12.20
N PRO A 231 0.53 9.65 -11.13
CA PRO A 231 0.43 10.38 -9.87
C PRO A 231 0.57 11.89 -10.04
N ALA A 232 -0.05 12.67 -9.16
CA ALA A 232 0.14 14.11 -9.13
C ALA A 232 1.61 14.46 -8.83
N THR A 233 2.13 15.55 -9.39
CA THR A 233 3.38 16.14 -8.89
C THR A 233 3.10 16.83 -7.56
N LEU A 234 4.01 16.71 -6.60
CA LEU A 234 3.87 17.33 -5.27
C LEU A 234 5.19 17.91 -4.81
N ASP A 235 5.07 19.05 -4.15
CA ASP A 235 6.12 19.69 -3.37
C ASP A 235 5.52 20.18 -2.05
N ILE A 236 6.33 20.22 -0.98
CA ILE A 236 5.92 20.74 0.33
C ILE A 236 7.02 21.61 0.91
N ARG A 237 6.64 22.72 1.53
CA ARG A 237 7.57 23.59 2.23
C ARG A 237 7.01 24.12 3.53
N LEU A 238 7.88 24.38 4.48
CA LEU A 238 7.58 25.18 5.66
C LEU A 238 7.33 26.64 5.26
N LEU A 239 6.31 27.25 5.85
CA LEU A 239 6.07 28.70 5.71
C LEU A 239 6.76 29.41 6.88
N GLY A 240 7.95 29.93 6.62
CA GLY A 240 8.83 30.56 7.59
C GLY A 240 10.25 30.02 7.49
N GLU A 241 11.12 30.57 8.34
CA GLU A 241 12.51 30.11 8.42
C GLU A 241 12.62 28.89 9.32
N PRO A 242 13.45 27.89 8.96
CA PRO A 242 13.75 26.77 9.85
C PRO A 242 14.32 27.25 11.19
N SER A 243 13.77 26.77 12.28
CA SER A 243 14.20 27.13 13.65
C SER A 243 15.40 26.31 14.16
N SER A 244 15.78 25.28 13.42
CA SER A 244 16.89 24.38 13.78
C SER A 244 17.74 23.99 12.57
N PRO A 245 19.04 23.67 12.76
CA PRO A 245 19.84 23.10 11.70
C PRO A 245 19.30 21.70 11.30
N PRO A 246 19.65 21.22 10.09
CA PRO A 246 19.29 19.86 9.71
C PRO A 246 19.93 18.83 10.65
N PRO A 247 19.23 17.71 10.94
CA PRO A 247 19.78 16.63 11.76
C PRO A 247 21.03 16.04 11.10
N THR A 248 21.99 15.62 11.91
CA THR A 248 23.18 14.90 11.41
C THR A 248 22.83 13.45 11.04
N GLU A 249 23.66 12.80 10.25
CA GLU A 249 23.51 11.37 9.93
C GLU A 249 23.51 10.51 11.20
N ASP A 250 24.32 10.87 12.21
CA ASP A 250 24.35 10.19 13.51
C ASP A 250 23.04 10.35 14.29
N ASP A 251 22.43 11.53 14.25
CA ASP A 251 21.13 11.75 14.91
C ASP A 251 20.03 10.92 14.25
N ILE A 252 20.06 10.84 12.93
CA ILE A 252 19.11 10.02 12.16
C ILE A 252 19.31 8.54 12.48
N LEU A 253 20.54 8.05 12.47
CA LEU A 253 20.83 6.66 12.81
C LEU A 253 20.42 6.32 14.25
N LYS A 254 20.68 7.18 15.22
CA LYS A 254 20.27 6.98 16.62
C LYS A 254 18.74 6.85 16.74
N ARG A 255 17.98 7.72 16.07
CA ARG A 255 16.51 7.61 16.03
C ARG A 255 16.07 6.31 15.40
N PHE A 256 16.60 5.98 14.23
CA PHE A 256 16.26 4.75 13.52
C PHE A 256 16.48 3.50 14.39
N VAL A 257 17.64 3.39 15.05
CA VAL A 257 17.96 2.27 15.95
C VAL A 257 17.00 2.22 17.15
N ALA A 258 16.66 3.38 17.73
CA ALA A 258 15.75 3.47 18.88
C ALA A 258 14.31 3.09 18.49
N ASP A 259 13.85 3.50 17.31
CA ASP A 259 12.45 3.35 16.89
C ASP A 259 12.16 1.99 16.26
N LEU A 260 13.17 1.33 15.68
CA LEU A 260 12.98 0.10 14.91
C LEU A 260 12.27 -1.03 15.70
N PRO A 261 12.58 -1.32 16.98
CA PRO A 261 11.84 -2.34 17.72
C PRO A 261 10.38 -1.96 17.98
N GLY A 262 10.10 -0.68 18.21
CA GLY A 262 8.74 -0.14 18.36
C GLY A 262 7.94 -0.26 17.07
N TYR A 263 8.56 0.10 15.95
CA TYR A 263 7.98 0.01 14.61
C TYR A 263 7.63 -1.43 14.24
N MET A 264 8.51 -2.37 14.53
CA MET A 264 8.30 -3.78 14.30
C MET A 264 7.09 -4.32 15.11
N ARG A 265 6.99 -3.95 16.40
CA ARG A 265 5.82 -4.29 17.24
C ARG A 265 4.53 -3.68 16.71
N PHE A 266 4.58 -2.43 16.26
CA PHE A 266 3.42 -1.75 15.70
C PHE A 266 2.84 -2.54 14.52
N TRP A 267 3.65 -2.86 13.52
CA TRP A 267 3.16 -3.54 12.33
C TRP A 267 2.82 -5.02 12.57
N SER A 268 3.58 -5.72 13.40
CA SER A 268 3.24 -7.12 13.73
C SER A 268 1.91 -7.23 14.49
N SER A 269 1.59 -6.26 15.34
CA SER A 269 0.31 -6.24 16.07
C SER A 269 -0.87 -5.69 15.25
N PHE A 270 -0.61 -5.00 14.16
CA PHE A 270 -1.64 -4.34 13.35
C PHE A 270 -2.69 -5.33 12.84
N LYS A 271 -2.26 -6.49 12.36
CA LYS A 271 -3.14 -7.58 11.90
C LYS A 271 -4.11 -8.04 12.99
N ASP A 272 -3.64 -8.15 14.24
CA ASP A 272 -4.42 -8.68 15.35
C ASP A 272 -5.47 -7.68 15.82
N ASN A 273 -5.11 -6.40 15.86
CA ASN A 273 -6.02 -5.33 16.22
C ASN A 273 -7.14 -5.15 15.18
N TRP A 274 -6.88 -5.49 13.93
CA TRP A 274 -7.82 -5.28 12.85
C TRP A 274 -8.56 -6.54 12.44
N LEU A 275 -7.87 -7.65 12.23
CA LEU A 275 -8.41 -8.87 11.61
C LEU A 275 -8.24 -10.13 12.47
N GLY A 276 -7.57 -10.03 13.63
CA GLY A 276 -7.18 -11.18 14.44
C GLY A 276 -8.34 -12.04 14.97
N GLY A 277 -9.51 -11.43 15.17
CA GLY A 277 -10.71 -12.12 15.65
C GLY A 277 -11.60 -12.71 14.55
N LEU A 278 -11.26 -12.57 13.27
CA LEU A 278 -12.09 -13.05 12.18
C LEU A 278 -11.93 -14.57 11.96
N SER A 279 -13.04 -15.22 11.63
CA SER A 279 -13.01 -16.60 11.13
C SER A 279 -12.37 -16.66 9.74
N ASP A 280 -11.75 -17.80 9.41
CA ASP A 280 -11.14 -18.01 8.10
C ASP A 280 -12.21 -18.11 7.00
N ASN A 281 -11.83 -17.67 5.81
CA ASN A 281 -12.64 -17.75 4.57
C ASN A 281 -13.97 -17.00 4.64
N ILE A 282 -14.03 -15.99 5.51
CA ILE A 282 -15.19 -15.08 5.63
C ILE A 282 -14.71 -13.67 5.25
N LEU A 283 -15.58 -12.95 4.55
CA LEU A 283 -15.41 -11.54 4.27
C LEU A 283 -16.31 -10.73 5.22
N VAL A 284 -15.72 -9.82 5.97
CA VAL A 284 -16.40 -8.83 6.80
C VAL A 284 -16.51 -7.52 6.04
N GLY A 285 -17.65 -6.87 6.14
CA GLY A 285 -17.96 -5.68 5.37
C GLY A 285 -18.71 -5.99 4.07
N PRO A 286 -18.79 -5.04 3.14
CA PRO A 286 -18.12 -3.72 3.11
C PRO A 286 -18.59 -2.77 4.20
N VAL A 287 -17.61 -2.12 4.85
CA VAL A 287 -17.87 -1.05 5.82
C VAL A 287 -17.40 0.28 5.25
N ALA A 288 -18.17 1.34 5.49
CA ALA A 288 -17.75 2.68 5.12
C ALA A 288 -16.50 3.08 5.93
N ARG A 289 -15.53 3.66 5.26
CA ARG A 289 -14.34 4.20 5.91
C ARG A 289 -14.61 5.62 6.42
N GLU A 290 -14.12 5.90 7.62
CA GLU A 290 -14.22 7.23 8.21
C GLU A 290 -13.59 8.27 7.27
N GLY A 291 -14.14 9.50 7.25
CA GLY A 291 -13.70 10.54 6.32
C GLY A 291 -14.15 10.37 4.86
N GLY A 292 -14.92 9.34 4.55
CA GLY A 292 -15.52 9.17 3.21
C GLY A 292 -14.53 8.68 2.14
N TRP A 293 -13.54 7.89 2.53
CA TRP A 293 -12.60 7.24 1.61
C TRP A 293 -13.25 6.27 0.63
N GLY A 294 -14.44 5.76 0.95
CA GLY A 294 -15.12 4.69 0.26
C GLY A 294 -15.46 3.55 1.21
N TYR A 295 -15.38 2.33 0.73
CA TYR A 295 -15.72 1.12 1.49
C TYR A 295 -14.54 0.15 1.52
N LEU A 296 -14.53 -0.70 2.55
CA LEU A 296 -13.54 -1.75 2.73
C LEU A 296 -14.23 -3.05 3.16
N GLY A 297 -13.99 -4.12 2.43
CA GLY A 297 -14.21 -5.49 2.85
C GLY A 297 -12.88 -6.14 3.19
N ALA A 298 -12.84 -6.93 4.26
CA ALA A 298 -11.62 -7.59 4.69
C ALA A 298 -11.91 -8.99 5.24
N GLY A 299 -10.93 -9.89 5.15
CA GLY A 299 -11.05 -11.24 5.68
C GLY A 299 -9.70 -11.93 5.80
N ARG A 300 -9.76 -13.11 6.38
CA ARG A 300 -8.64 -14.04 6.41
C ARG A 300 -8.95 -15.19 5.46
N PHE A 301 -7.94 -15.68 4.77
CA PHE A 301 -8.07 -16.93 4.02
C PHE A 301 -7.19 -18.02 4.64
N ASN A 302 -7.72 -19.24 4.59
CA ASN A 302 -7.05 -20.49 4.93
C ASN A 302 -7.54 -21.51 3.89
N LEU A 303 -6.75 -21.72 2.85
CA LEU A 303 -7.12 -22.50 1.67
C LEU A 303 -6.16 -23.66 1.47
N GLY A 304 -6.70 -24.85 1.37
CA GLY A 304 -5.95 -26.00 0.89
C GLY A 304 -5.53 -25.84 -0.57
N ARG A 305 -4.61 -26.65 -1.04
CA ARG A 305 -4.06 -26.57 -2.41
C ARG A 305 -5.12 -26.68 -3.50
N ASP A 306 -6.21 -27.41 -3.19
CA ASP A 306 -7.31 -27.69 -4.12
C ASP A 306 -8.55 -26.85 -3.82
N ASP A 307 -8.43 -25.83 -2.98
CA ASP A 307 -9.54 -24.96 -2.60
C ASP A 307 -9.46 -23.61 -3.33
N ALA A 308 -10.62 -23.03 -3.58
CA ALA A 308 -10.78 -21.67 -4.03
C ALA A 308 -11.83 -20.94 -3.17
N LEU A 309 -11.53 -19.70 -2.79
CA LEU A 309 -12.53 -18.77 -2.26
C LEU A 309 -13.06 -17.92 -3.42
N VAL A 310 -14.31 -18.15 -3.78
CA VAL A 310 -14.99 -17.42 -4.87
C VAL A 310 -15.77 -16.26 -4.27
N ILE A 311 -15.53 -15.06 -4.81
CA ILE A 311 -16.17 -13.83 -4.37
C ILE A 311 -16.77 -13.12 -5.58
N SER A 312 -18.05 -12.76 -5.50
CA SER A 312 -18.71 -11.95 -6.52
C SER A 312 -19.07 -10.57 -5.97
N THR A 313 -18.70 -9.53 -6.73
CA THR A 313 -18.86 -8.13 -6.31
C THR A 313 -19.47 -7.26 -7.40
N THR A 314 -19.87 -6.04 -7.01
CA THR A 314 -20.19 -4.95 -7.94
C THR A 314 -19.28 -3.75 -7.63
N ASP A 315 -19.17 -2.81 -8.59
CA ASP A 315 -18.43 -1.57 -8.36
C ASP A 315 -19.25 -0.51 -7.60
N GLY A 316 -20.57 -0.69 -7.50
CA GLY A 316 -21.46 0.27 -6.83
C GLY A 316 -21.41 1.68 -7.44
N GLY A 317 -20.92 1.83 -8.68
CA GLY A 317 -20.68 3.12 -9.32
C GLY A 317 -19.40 3.83 -8.86
N GLY A 318 -18.53 3.13 -8.13
CA GLY A 318 -17.24 3.66 -7.66
C GLY A 318 -16.24 3.88 -8.79
N LYS A 319 -15.42 4.92 -8.68
CA LYS A 319 -14.33 5.19 -9.63
C LYS A 319 -13.20 4.18 -9.52
N TYR A 320 -13.02 3.58 -8.36
CA TYR A 320 -12.03 2.56 -8.09
C TYR A 320 -12.65 1.38 -7.35
N THR A 321 -12.30 0.18 -7.80
CA THR A 321 -12.47 -1.07 -7.05
C THR A 321 -11.19 -1.87 -7.17
N GLY A 322 -10.78 -2.52 -6.08
CA GLY A 322 -9.59 -3.37 -6.06
C GLY A 322 -9.75 -4.52 -5.10
N PHE A 323 -9.31 -5.69 -5.53
CA PHE A 323 -9.14 -6.86 -4.68
C PHE A 323 -7.64 -7.17 -4.60
N GLN A 324 -7.12 -7.31 -3.38
CA GLN A 324 -5.74 -7.70 -3.13
C GLN A 324 -5.65 -8.71 -2.00
N ILE A 325 -4.53 -9.43 -1.97
CA ILE A 325 -4.14 -10.25 -0.83
C ILE A 325 -2.86 -9.75 -0.19
N THR A 326 -2.67 -10.16 1.05
CA THR A 326 -1.41 -10.04 1.77
C THR A 326 -1.05 -11.37 2.42
N ASP A 327 0.21 -11.50 2.80
CA ASP A 327 0.69 -12.62 3.59
C ASP A 327 0.20 -12.53 5.06
N PRO A 328 0.53 -13.50 5.93
CA PRO A 328 0.13 -13.46 7.34
C PRO A 328 0.70 -12.28 8.15
N TRP A 329 1.71 -11.57 7.65
CA TRP A 329 2.24 -10.32 8.22
C TRP A 329 1.56 -9.08 7.64
N MET A 330 0.51 -9.25 6.83
CA MET A 330 -0.18 -8.20 6.08
C MET A 330 0.69 -7.47 5.04
N LEU A 331 1.79 -8.06 4.62
CA LEU A 331 2.63 -7.56 3.53
C LEU A 331 2.21 -8.18 2.20
N ILE A 332 2.44 -7.48 1.10
CA ILE A 332 2.26 -8.07 -0.24
C ILE A 332 3.22 -9.26 -0.37
N PRO A 333 2.75 -10.47 -0.70
CA PRO A 333 3.55 -11.69 -0.56
C PRO A 333 4.83 -11.73 -1.39
N ARG A 334 4.83 -11.05 -2.53
CA ARG A 334 5.95 -10.98 -3.48
C ARG A 334 5.83 -9.71 -4.33
N ASP A 335 6.78 -9.50 -5.22
CA ASP A 335 6.72 -8.40 -6.18
C ASP A 335 5.40 -8.42 -6.95
N SER A 336 4.67 -7.31 -6.92
CA SER A 336 3.33 -7.16 -7.50
C SER A 336 3.31 -7.32 -9.03
N ARG A 337 4.48 -7.26 -9.67
CA ARG A 337 4.65 -7.55 -11.10
C ARG A 337 4.50 -9.04 -11.42
N ASN A 338 4.81 -9.91 -10.47
CA ASN A 338 4.97 -11.35 -10.69
C ASN A 338 3.69 -12.13 -10.35
N GLY A 339 2.58 -11.80 -10.99
CA GLY A 339 1.30 -12.50 -10.85
C GLY A 339 0.15 -11.61 -10.41
N ASN A 340 -1.02 -12.21 -10.29
CA ASN A 340 -2.26 -11.52 -9.98
C ASN A 340 -2.52 -11.48 -8.47
N LEU A 341 -1.63 -10.87 -7.68
CA LEU A 341 -1.84 -10.68 -6.23
C LEU A 341 -2.92 -9.64 -5.91
N SER A 342 -3.27 -8.85 -6.91
CA SER A 342 -4.35 -7.87 -6.88
C SER A 342 -4.96 -7.71 -8.27
N LEU A 343 -6.19 -7.25 -8.34
CA LEU A 343 -6.85 -6.84 -9.60
C LEU A 343 -7.70 -5.60 -9.32
N ASN A 344 -7.56 -4.57 -10.15
CA ASN A 344 -8.37 -3.36 -10.10
C ASN A 344 -9.36 -3.27 -11.30
N ASN A 345 -10.07 -2.15 -11.40
CA ASN A 345 -11.11 -1.94 -12.42
C ASN A 345 -10.67 -2.26 -13.85
N SER A 346 -9.45 -1.84 -14.24
CA SER A 346 -8.96 -2.00 -15.60
C SER A 346 -8.43 -3.41 -15.89
N GLN A 347 -8.21 -4.20 -14.84
CA GLN A 347 -7.59 -5.52 -14.92
C GLN A 347 -8.60 -6.66 -14.83
N VAL A 348 -9.83 -6.37 -14.39
CA VAL A 348 -10.88 -7.38 -14.25
C VAL A 348 -11.68 -7.57 -15.53
N ALA A 349 -12.09 -8.81 -15.76
CA ALA A 349 -13.12 -9.15 -16.73
C ALA A 349 -14.49 -9.19 -16.03
N ARG A 350 -15.48 -8.50 -16.60
CA ARG A 350 -16.84 -8.40 -16.03
C ARG A 350 -17.74 -9.51 -16.54
N ASN A 351 -18.64 -9.94 -15.67
CA ASN A 351 -19.74 -10.82 -16.06
C ASN A 351 -20.73 -10.06 -16.95
N PRO A 352 -21.63 -10.77 -17.68
CA PRO A 352 -22.63 -10.12 -18.54
C PRO A 352 -23.55 -9.13 -17.82
N ASP A 353 -23.78 -9.31 -16.50
CA ASP A 353 -24.58 -8.42 -15.66
C ASP A 353 -23.76 -7.25 -15.06
N GLY A 354 -22.49 -7.09 -15.47
CA GLY A 354 -21.57 -6.05 -14.99
C GLY A 354 -20.90 -6.36 -13.64
N SER A 355 -21.28 -7.43 -12.95
CA SER A 355 -20.59 -7.89 -11.74
C SER A 355 -19.20 -8.45 -12.05
N VAL A 356 -18.41 -8.68 -11.02
CA VAL A 356 -17.07 -9.28 -11.14
C VAL A 356 -17.00 -10.50 -10.23
N THR A 357 -16.63 -11.64 -10.81
CA THR A 357 -16.37 -12.87 -10.05
C THR A 357 -14.88 -13.12 -9.95
N TYR A 358 -14.36 -13.12 -8.74
CA TYR A 358 -12.98 -13.46 -8.41
C TYR A 358 -12.88 -14.90 -7.91
N ALA A 359 -11.74 -15.52 -8.15
CA ALA A 359 -11.35 -16.75 -7.46
C ALA A 359 -9.98 -16.55 -6.82
N LEU A 360 -9.90 -16.62 -5.50
CA LEU A 360 -8.67 -16.66 -4.73
C LEU A 360 -8.26 -18.12 -4.52
N SER A 361 -7.09 -18.50 -5.02
CA SER A 361 -6.62 -19.89 -4.91
C SER A 361 -5.12 -20.00 -5.13
N PRO A 362 -4.46 -21.07 -4.56
CA PRO A 362 -3.03 -21.33 -4.79
C PRO A 362 -2.70 -21.80 -6.22
N SER A 363 -3.70 -22.26 -6.96
CA SER A 363 -3.54 -22.74 -8.34
C SER A 363 -4.56 -22.07 -9.26
N ASP A 364 -4.18 -21.83 -10.52
CA ASP A 364 -5.06 -21.15 -11.50
C ASP A 364 -6.35 -21.96 -11.75
N PRO A 365 -7.53 -21.43 -11.39
CA PRO A 365 -8.81 -22.09 -11.58
C PRO A 365 -9.37 -21.94 -13.01
N GLY A 366 -8.64 -21.28 -13.92
CA GLY A 366 -9.10 -20.96 -15.26
C GLY A 366 -10.11 -19.79 -15.33
N LEU A 367 -10.46 -19.13 -14.22
CA LEU A 367 -11.28 -17.94 -14.22
C LEU A 367 -10.43 -16.70 -14.55
N ALA A 368 -11.00 -15.74 -15.33
CA ALA A 368 -10.25 -14.56 -15.76
C ALA A 368 -9.72 -13.73 -14.59
N ASN A 369 -10.53 -13.59 -13.52
CA ASN A 369 -10.16 -12.82 -12.33
C ASN A 369 -9.62 -13.75 -11.22
N TRP A 370 -8.59 -14.50 -11.53
CA TRP A 370 -7.86 -15.28 -10.53
C TRP A 370 -6.96 -14.37 -9.71
N ILE A 371 -7.13 -14.41 -8.39
CA ILE A 371 -6.21 -13.83 -7.41
C ILE A 371 -5.29 -14.95 -6.95
N ASP A 372 -4.04 -14.85 -7.35
CA ASP A 372 -2.99 -15.84 -7.05
C ASP A 372 -2.46 -15.62 -5.63
N THR A 373 -2.58 -16.63 -4.76
CA THR A 373 -2.07 -16.52 -3.38
C THR A 373 -0.54 -16.50 -3.31
N GLY A 374 0.16 -16.68 -4.44
CA GLY A 374 1.63 -16.82 -4.43
C GLY A 374 2.10 -18.13 -3.81
N GLY A 375 1.23 -19.14 -3.75
CA GLY A 375 1.48 -20.42 -3.11
C GLY A 375 1.17 -20.45 -1.61
N LEU A 376 0.75 -19.33 -1.02
CA LEU A 376 0.34 -19.25 0.37
C LEU A 376 -1.01 -19.96 0.58
N GLN A 377 -1.13 -20.63 1.72
CA GLN A 377 -2.39 -21.21 2.20
C GLN A 377 -3.10 -20.25 3.17
N HIS A 378 -2.36 -19.35 3.81
CA HIS A 378 -2.86 -18.41 4.80
C HIS A 378 -2.48 -16.97 4.45
N GLY A 379 -3.35 -16.04 4.79
CA GLY A 379 -3.12 -14.62 4.62
C GLY A 379 -4.40 -13.81 4.79
N PHE A 380 -4.36 -12.56 4.32
CA PHE A 380 -5.51 -11.68 4.39
C PHE A 380 -5.94 -11.27 2.99
N LEU A 381 -7.22 -10.96 2.86
CA LEU A 381 -7.83 -10.42 1.64
C LEU A 381 -8.46 -9.07 1.95
N LEU A 382 -8.33 -8.14 1.01
CA LEU A 382 -8.82 -6.78 1.14
C LEU A 382 -9.51 -6.37 -0.16
N LEU A 383 -10.79 -6.00 -0.05
CA LEU A 383 -11.57 -5.44 -1.15
C LEU A 383 -11.83 -3.96 -0.85
N ARG A 384 -11.57 -3.11 -1.81
CA ARG A 384 -11.70 -1.66 -1.64
C ARG A 384 -12.55 -1.05 -2.74
N TRP A 385 -13.34 -0.05 -2.36
CA TRP A 385 -14.10 0.82 -3.26
C TRP A 385 -13.82 2.27 -2.88
N ALA A 386 -13.52 3.11 -3.86
CA ALA A 386 -13.28 4.53 -3.65
C ALA A 386 -13.91 5.38 -4.77
N GLY A 387 -14.03 6.69 -4.52
CA GLY A 387 -14.72 7.58 -5.44
C GLY A 387 -16.20 7.21 -5.63
N MET A 388 -16.85 6.81 -4.53
CA MET A 388 -18.21 6.32 -4.53
C MET A 388 -19.23 7.43 -4.75
N PRO A 389 -20.39 7.14 -5.38
CA PRO A 389 -21.51 8.07 -5.41
C PRO A 389 -22.03 8.34 -4.00
N ALA A 390 -22.78 9.44 -3.84
CA ALA A 390 -23.31 9.87 -2.54
C ALA A 390 -24.24 8.86 -1.88
N GLN A 391 -24.95 8.05 -2.67
CA GLN A 391 -25.83 6.99 -2.19
C GLN A 391 -25.35 5.65 -2.73
N VAL A 392 -25.02 4.74 -1.84
CA VAL A 392 -24.52 3.40 -2.15
C VAL A 392 -25.21 2.40 -1.22
N ASP A 393 -25.76 1.35 -1.80
CA ASP A 393 -26.13 0.17 -1.03
C ASP A 393 -24.86 -0.68 -0.78
N ALA A 394 -24.29 -0.54 0.41
CA ALA A 394 -23.08 -1.26 0.78
C ALA A 394 -23.28 -2.79 0.75
N GLN A 395 -24.49 -3.28 1.03
CA GLN A 395 -24.77 -4.72 1.03
C GLN A 395 -24.77 -5.29 -0.39
N ALA A 396 -25.07 -4.48 -1.41
CA ALA A 396 -25.04 -4.89 -2.80
C ALA A 396 -23.62 -4.93 -3.40
N LEU A 397 -22.60 -4.41 -2.71
CA LEU A 397 -21.21 -4.42 -3.20
C LEU A 397 -20.60 -5.82 -3.21
N VAL A 398 -20.99 -6.69 -2.27
CA VAL A 398 -20.59 -8.10 -2.23
C VAL A 398 -21.82 -8.97 -2.34
N ARG A 399 -21.86 -9.81 -3.36
CA ARG A 399 -23.05 -10.67 -3.66
C ARG A 399 -22.86 -12.10 -3.19
N GLN A 400 -21.63 -12.60 -3.19
CA GLN A 400 -21.31 -13.99 -2.85
C GLN A 400 -19.93 -14.10 -2.26
N VAL A 401 -19.77 -14.95 -1.26
CA VAL A 401 -18.49 -15.40 -0.70
C VAL A 401 -18.65 -16.89 -0.40
N GLU A 402 -17.85 -17.75 -1.06
CA GLU A 402 -18.01 -19.19 -0.95
C GLU A 402 -16.68 -19.92 -1.18
N VAL A 403 -16.36 -20.88 -0.32
CA VAL A 403 -15.26 -21.82 -0.55
C VAL A 403 -15.77 -23.02 -1.35
N MET A 404 -15.02 -23.42 -2.35
CA MET A 404 -15.30 -24.63 -3.14
C MET A 404 -14.02 -25.31 -3.58
N LYS A 405 -14.11 -26.56 -4.02
CA LYS A 405 -12.98 -27.25 -4.65
C LYS A 405 -12.71 -26.70 -6.04
N LEU A 406 -11.45 -26.65 -6.45
CA LEU A 406 -11.07 -26.26 -7.81
C LEU A 406 -11.75 -27.15 -8.87
N SER A 407 -11.94 -28.45 -8.57
CA SER A 407 -12.66 -29.40 -9.43
C SER A 407 -14.13 -29.04 -9.66
N ASP A 408 -14.75 -28.29 -8.75
CA ASP A 408 -16.16 -27.96 -8.81
C ASP A 408 -16.41 -26.68 -9.61
N ILE A 409 -15.39 -25.84 -9.83
CA ILE A 409 -15.50 -24.58 -10.55
C ILE A 409 -16.13 -24.73 -11.95
N PRO A 410 -15.77 -25.75 -12.77
CA PRO A 410 -16.38 -25.91 -14.10
C PRO A 410 -17.90 -26.12 -14.08
N THR A 411 -18.42 -26.71 -13.01
CA THR A 411 -19.84 -27.09 -12.90
C THR A 411 -20.63 -26.09 -12.06
N ARG A 412 -20.02 -25.46 -11.04
CA ARG A 412 -20.71 -24.58 -10.10
C ARG A 412 -20.65 -23.10 -10.51
N ILE A 413 -19.61 -22.69 -11.21
CA ILE A 413 -19.48 -21.32 -11.69
C ILE A 413 -20.08 -21.23 -13.10
N PRO A 414 -21.06 -20.33 -13.33
CA PRO A 414 -21.75 -20.20 -14.63
C PRO A 414 -20.75 -20.08 -15.79
N ALA A 415 -21.07 -20.70 -16.91
CA ALA A 415 -20.25 -20.67 -18.11
C ALA A 415 -20.04 -19.24 -18.68
N ALA A 416 -20.96 -18.32 -18.36
CA ALA A 416 -20.89 -16.92 -18.76
C ALA A 416 -19.82 -16.11 -17.99
N VAL A 417 -19.30 -16.63 -16.86
CA VAL A 417 -18.20 -16.00 -16.13
C VAL A 417 -16.92 -16.11 -16.96
N PRO A 418 -16.20 -15.01 -17.21
CA PRO A 418 -15.02 -15.00 -18.07
C PRO A 418 -13.93 -15.97 -17.61
N ARG A 419 -13.32 -16.66 -18.57
CA ARG A 419 -12.28 -17.65 -18.36
C ARG A 419 -11.06 -17.33 -19.21
N LEU A 420 -9.89 -17.74 -18.74
CA LEU A 420 -8.63 -17.64 -19.49
C LEU A 420 -7.95 -19.01 -19.53
N ASP A 421 -7.36 -19.33 -20.67
CA ASP A 421 -6.39 -20.41 -20.78
C ASP A 421 -4.99 -19.96 -20.32
N ALA A 422 -4.04 -20.87 -20.25
CA ALA A 422 -2.67 -20.58 -19.81
C ALA A 422 -1.97 -19.53 -20.68
N LYS A 423 -2.25 -19.49 -22.01
CA LYS A 423 -1.65 -18.52 -22.92
C LYS A 423 -2.20 -17.11 -22.66
N ALA A 424 -3.50 -16.98 -22.54
CA ALA A 424 -4.14 -15.71 -22.22
C ALA A 424 -3.76 -15.21 -20.82
N ARG A 425 -3.57 -16.12 -19.85
CA ARG A 425 -3.06 -15.80 -18.52
C ARG A 425 -1.65 -15.22 -18.58
N ALA A 426 -0.75 -15.82 -19.34
CA ALA A 426 0.61 -15.30 -19.52
C ALA A 426 0.61 -13.87 -20.10
N VAL A 427 -0.28 -13.59 -21.07
CA VAL A 427 -0.47 -12.25 -21.63
C VAL A 427 -0.98 -11.27 -20.56
N GLN A 428 -1.95 -11.67 -19.74
CA GLN A 428 -2.48 -10.86 -18.65
C GLN A 428 -1.36 -10.46 -17.65
N VAL A 429 -0.54 -11.42 -17.21
CA VAL A 429 0.56 -11.18 -16.26
C VAL A 429 1.63 -10.28 -16.90
N ALA A 430 2.02 -10.53 -18.16
CA ALA A 430 3.00 -9.70 -18.86
C ALA A 430 2.53 -8.25 -19.01
N LYS A 431 1.25 -8.03 -19.31
CA LYS A 431 0.65 -6.70 -19.35
C LYS A 431 0.72 -6.01 -18.00
N ARG A 432 0.41 -6.72 -16.90
CA ARG A 432 0.50 -6.17 -15.54
C ARG A 432 1.90 -5.70 -15.21
N THR A 433 2.93 -6.51 -15.53
CA THR A 433 4.34 -6.13 -15.34
C THR A 433 4.65 -4.82 -16.04
N THR A 434 4.31 -4.71 -17.34
CA THR A 434 4.54 -3.49 -18.11
C THR A 434 3.80 -2.27 -17.54
N ASP A 435 2.54 -2.44 -17.15
CA ASP A 435 1.73 -1.34 -16.61
C ASP A 435 2.24 -0.89 -15.23
N TYR A 436 2.69 -1.84 -14.39
CA TYR A 436 3.27 -1.53 -13.09
C TYR A 436 4.54 -0.67 -13.23
N ASP A 437 5.41 -1.01 -14.15
CA ASP A 437 6.69 -0.34 -14.37
C ASP A 437 6.55 1.11 -14.87
N ARG A 438 5.37 1.50 -15.38
CA ARG A 438 5.07 2.88 -15.80
C ARG A 438 5.25 3.89 -14.67
N ARG A 439 4.95 3.51 -13.42
CA ARG A 439 5.17 4.38 -12.24
C ARG A 439 6.61 4.76 -12.03
N LEU A 440 7.56 3.95 -12.52
CA LEU A 440 8.99 4.22 -12.47
C LEU A 440 9.46 5.13 -13.63
N GLY A 441 8.55 5.62 -14.47
CA GLY A 441 8.89 6.41 -15.64
C GLY A 441 9.45 5.59 -16.80
N ALA A 442 9.33 4.26 -16.77
CA ALA A 442 9.65 3.42 -17.91
C ALA A 442 8.66 3.70 -19.04
N SER A 443 9.12 4.34 -20.11
CA SER A 443 8.36 4.38 -21.35
C SER A 443 8.27 2.95 -21.86
N SER A 444 7.05 2.46 -22.09
CA SER A 444 6.84 1.27 -22.89
C SER A 444 7.51 1.50 -24.25
N SER A 445 8.68 0.89 -24.46
CA SER A 445 9.17 0.69 -25.83
C SER A 445 8.14 -0.19 -26.53
N GLY A 446 7.35 0.44 -27.43
CA GLY A 446 6.38 -0.19 -28.27
C GLY A 446 6.98 -1.19 -29.25
#